data_691f92a83b3c61d3b43c182d44c04640
#
_entry.id   691f92a83b3c61d3b43c182d44c04640
#
_cell.length_a   1.000
_cell.length_b   1.000
_cell.length_c   1.000
_cell.angle_alpha   90.00
_cell.angle_beta   90.00
_cell.angle_gamma   90.00
#
_symmetry.space_group_name_H-M   'P 1'
#
loop_
_entity.id
_entity.type
_entity.pdbx_description
1 polymer ?
#
loop_
_entity_poly.entity_id
_entity_poly.type
_entity_poly.pdbx_seq_one_letter_code
_entity_poly.pdbx_strand_id
1 'polypeptide(L)'
;QARLAGWVFLVVNYLIRSWLWVVVALAALVLLPAQADLELGYPRLAVDLLPPVALGLVVVSLVAAFMSTVSTSVNWGASYLTHDLYERFIRPQAGPRELLLVGQATTVLLLVLGVMTALVSNSIGSVFRLVIAIGSGPGVVLVLRWFWWRVNAAAELSAMLCGFLVGVLTSITPLVRIDDYGVRLAVITGVSAVVWLSVM
;
A
#
# COMPACT_ATOMS: atom_id res chain seq x y z
N GLN A 1 -21.73 -20.20 -4.29
CA GLN A 1 -21.26 -19.58 -3.04
C GLN A 1 -20.19 -18.51 -3.31
N ALA A 2 -19.10 -18.78 -4.06
CA ALA A 2 -18.04 -17.81 -4.33
C ALA A 2 -18.53 -16.52 -5.02
N ARG A 3 -19.42 -16.63 -6.02
CA ARG A 3 -20.04 -15.47 -6.68
C ARG A 3 -20.87 -14.63 -5.70
N LEU A 4 -21.63 -15.25 -4.83
CA LEU A 4 -22.44 -14.55 -3.83
C LEU A 4 -21.53 -13.81 -2.83
N ALA A 5 -20.47 -14.47 -2.35
CA ALA A 5 -19.48 -13.84 -1.47
C ALA A 5 -18.81 -12.62 -2.13
N GLY A 6 -18.47 -12.71 -3.43
CA GLY A 6 -17.95 -11.58 -4.21
C GLY A 6 -18.94 -10.42 -4.29
N TRP A 7 -20.20 -10.68 -4.58
CA TRP A 7 -21.23 -9.64 -4.61
C TRP A 7 -21.47 -9.00 -3.24
N VAL A 8 -21.56 -9.80 -2.17
CA VAL A 8 -21.70 -9.27 -0.80
C VAL A 8 -20.49 -8.40 -0.45
N PHE A 9 -19.26 -8.83 -0.78
CA PHE A 9 -18.06 -8.05 -0.57
C PHE A 9 -18.12 -6.71 -1.31
N LEU A 10 -18.48 -6.70 -2.61
CA LEU A 10 -18.59 -5.47 -3.40
C LEU A 10 -19.62 -4.51 -2.81
N VAL A 11 -20.82 -4.98 -2.51
CA VAL A 11 -21.88 -4.14 -1.95
C VAL A 11 -21.50 -3.58 -0.59
N VAL A 12 -21.00 -4.40 0.32
CA VAL A 12 -20.64 -3.96 1.68
C VAL A 12 -19.46 -3.00 1.66
N ASN A 13 -18.37 -3.33 0.93
CA ASN A 13 -17.17 -2.50 0.95
C ASN A 13 -17.28 -1.23 0.10
N TYR A 14 -17.87 -1.30 -1.09
CA TYR A 14 -17.86 -0.15 -2.00
C TYR A 14 -19.15 0.68 -1.93
N LEU A 15 -20.31 0.06 -1.73
CA LEU A 15 -21.57 0.80 -1.62
C LEU A 15 -21.88 1.30 -0.20
N ILE A 16 -21.66 0.48 0.83
CA ILE A 16 -22.02 0.87 2.19
C ILE A 16 -20.87 1.57 2.88
N ARG A 17 -19.71 0.90 3.02
CA ARG A 17 -18.59 1.42 3.80
C ARG A 17 -17.96 2.69 3.23
N SER A 18 -17.79 2.77 1.90
CA SER A 18 -17.12 3.91 1.27
C SER A 18 -17.92 5.20 1.37
N TRP A 19 -19.27 5.14 1.32
CA TRP A 19 -20.11 6.32 1.46
C TRP A 19 -20.00 6.99 2.82
N LEU A 20 -19.83 6.23 3.89
CA LEU A 20 -19.65 6.78 5.23
C LEU A 20 -18.41 7.69 5.29
N TRP A 21 -17.29 7.26 4.68
CA TRP A 21 -16.07 8.05 4.60
C TRP A 21 -16.23 9.29 3.72
N VAL A 22 -16.93 9.17 2.58
CA VAL A 22 -17.21 10.29 1.70
C VAL A 22 -18.07 11.34 2.41
N VAL A 23 -19.10 10.93 3.12
CA VAL A 23 -19.97 11.86 3.88
C VAL A 23 -19.17 12.60 4.95
N VAL A 24 -18.29 11.90 5.69
CA VAL A 24 -17.45 12.56 6.70
C VAL A 24 -16.45 13.52 6.06
N ALA A 25 -15.86 13.18 4.92
CA ALA A 25 -14.97 14.07 4.19
C ALA A 25 -15.69 15.33 3.69
N LEU A 26 -16.91 15.19 3.14
CA LEU A 26 -17.75 16.32 2.74
C LEU A 26 -18.17 17.20 3.93
N ALA A 27 -18.50 16.57 5.06
CA ALA A 27 -18.81 17.30 6.29
C ALA A 27 -17.58 18.11 6.77
N ALA A 28 -16.36 17.53 6.68
CA ALA A 28 -15.14 18.27 7.02
C ALA A 28 -14.95 19.51 6.14
N LEU A 29 -15.17 19.39 4.84
CA LEU A 29 -15.05 20.53 3.92
C LEU A 29 -16.07 21.65 4.20
N VAL A 30 -17.27 21.30 4.64
CA VAL A 30 -18.33 22.27 4.93
C VAL A 30 -18.17 22.90 6.32
N LEU A 31 -17.87 22.08 7.32
CA LEU A 31 -17.81 22.53 8.73
C LEU A 31 -16.47 23.15 9.10
N LEU A 32 -15.39 22.81 8.38
CA LEU A 32 -14.02 23.30 8.63
C LEU A 32 -13.45 24.01 7.39
N PRO A 33 -14.08 25.06 6.85
CA PRO A 33 -13.66 25.67 5.58
C PRO A 33 -12.28 26.35 5.65
N ALA A 34 -11.81 26.72 6.84
CA ALA A 34 -10.49 27.31 7.07
C ALA A 34 -9.38 26.30 7.36
N GLN A 35 -9.65 24.99 7.26
CA GLN A 35 -8.66 23.96 7.52
C GLN A 35 -7.65 23.89 6.40
N ALA A 36 -6.41 24.30 6.68
CA ALA A 36 -5.30 24.28 5.71
C ALA A 36 -4.84 22.85 5.38
N ASP A 37 -4.88 21.96 6.37
CA ASP A 37 -4.48 20.57 6.22
C ASP A 37 -5.70 19.64 6.20
N LEU A 38 -6.04 19.14 5.02
CA LEU A 38 -7.20 18.26 4.81
C LEU A 38 -7.04 16.90 5.51
N GLU A 39 -5.81 16.45 5.80
CA GLU A 39 -5.57 15.21 6.50
C GLU A 39 -6.03 15.26 7.96
N LEU A 40 -6.08 16.44 8.54
CA LEU A 40 -6.59 16.69 9.89
C LEU A 40 -8.12 16.88 9.97
N GLY A 41 -8.82 16.88 8.85
CA GLY A 41 -10.27 17.10 8.80
C GLY A 41 -11.06 16.10 9.64
N TYR A 42 -10.80 14.81 9.50
CA TYR A 42 -11.47 13.77 10.27
C TYR A 42 -11.18 13.84 11.79
N PRO A 43 -9.91 13.92 12.25
CA PRO A 43 -9.60 14.07 13.67
C PRO A 43 -10.24 15.30 14.30
N ARG A 44 -10.24 16.44 13.62
CA ARG A 44 -10.87 17.68 14.12
C ARG A 44 -12.37 17.55 14.24
N LEU A 45 -13.05 17.06 13.21
CA LEU A 45 -14.48 16.79 13.31
C LEU A 45 -14.83 15.89 14.49
N ALA A 46 -14.03 14.85 14.71
CA ALA A 46 -14.25 13.94 15.83
C ALA A 46 -14.12 14.66 17.18
N VAL A 47 -13.10 15.53 17.33
CA VAL A 47 -12.88 16.30 18.57
C VAL A 47 -13.99 17.34 18.78
N ASP A 48 -14.43 18.04 17.71
CA ASP A 48 -15.37 19.15 17.81
C ASP A 48 -16.83 18.70 17.98
N LEU A 49 -17.20 17.54 17.41
CA LEU A 49 -18.59 17.10 17.36
C LEU A 49 -18.94 15.96 18.32
N LEU A 50 -17.96 15.16 18.76
CA LEU A 50 -18.25 13.97 19.56
C LEU A 50 -18.15 14.25 21.06
N PRO A 51 -19.10 13.73 21.87
CA PRO A 51 -18.96 13.73 23.31
C PRO A 51 -17.76 12.85 23.76
N PRO A 52 -17.18 13.10 24.95
CA PRO A 52 -15.91 12.47 25.38
C PRO A 52 -15.89 10.93 25.29
N VAL A 53 -17.00 10.28 25.62
CA VAL A 53 -17.11 8.82 25.56
C VAL A 53 -17.06 8.32 24.10
N ALA A 54 -17.80 8.94 23.20
CA ALA A 54 -17.82 8.57 21.79
C ALA A 54 -16.45 8.88 21.12
N LEU A 55 -15.82 10.01 21.46
CA LEU A 55 -14.48 10.34 21.02
C LEU A 55 -13.47 9.28 21.47
N GLY A 56 -13.53 8.85 22.73
CA GLY A 56 -12.68 7.79 23.25
C GLY A 56 -12.84 6.48 22.48
N LEU A 57 -14.07 6.07 22.16
CA LEU A 57 -14.33 4.88 21.34
C LEU A 57 -13.77 5.01 19.92
N VAL A 58 -13.89 6.17 19.29
CA VAL A 58 -13.32 6.43 17.96
C VAL A 58 -11.80 6.32 18.00
N VAL A 59 -11.14 6.97 18.98
CA VAL A 59 -9.68 6.91 19.12
C VAL A 59 -9.20 5.47 19.35
N VAL A 60 -9.83 4.72 20.24
CA VAL A 60 -9.48 3.31 20.49
C VAL A 60 -9.68 2.47 19.22
N SER A 61 -10.76 2.69 18.48
CA SER A 61 -11.03 1.99 17.21
C SER A 61 -9.96 2.26 16.15
N LEU A 62 -9.50 3.52 16.03
CA LEU A 62 -8.43 3.90 15.12
C LEU A 62 -7.10 3.27 15.50
N VAL A 63 -6.75 3.28 16.78
CA VAL A 63 -5.54 2.63 17.31
C VAL A 63 -5.60 1.12 17.06
N ALA A 64 -6.72 0.47 17.36
CA ALA A 64 -6.91 -0.96 17.11
C ALA A 64 -6.79 -1.32 15.62
N ALA A 65 -7.39 -0.51 14.73
CA ALA A 65 -7.28 -0.70 13.28
C ALA A 65 -5.83 -0.53 12.79
N PHE A 66 -5.11 0.48 13.30
CA PHE A 66 -3.70 0.69 13.04
C PHE A 66 -2.86 -0.51 13.48
N MET A 67 -3.00 -0.96 14.73
CA MET A 67 -2.28 -2.13 15.26
C MET A 67 -2.54 -3.39 14.44
N SER A 68 -3.79 -3.65 14.07
CA SER A 68 -4.18 -4.78 13.23
C SER A 68 -3.48 -4.74 11.87
N THR A 69 -3.51 -3.59 11.20
CA THR A 69 -2.92 -3.43 9.86
C THR A 69 -1.41 -3.56 9.89
N VAL A 70 -0.74 -2.89 10.84
CA VAL A 70 0.71 -2.93 10.97
C VAL A 70 1.19 -4.34 11.31
N SER A 71 0.55 -4.99 12.30
CA SER A 71 0.89 -6.37 12.69
C SER A 71 0.79 -7.33 11.51
N THR A 72 -0.31 -7.28 10.76
CA THR A 72 -0.52 -8.15 9.60
C THR A 72 0.51 -7.88 8.50
N SER A 73 0.73 -6.62 8.14
CA SER A 73 1.64 -6.25 7.05
C SER A 73 3.10 -6.60 7.38
N VAL A 74 3.52 -6.36 8.63
CA VAL A 74 4.88 -6.69 9.07
C VAL A 74 5.08 -8.21 9.14
N ASN A 75 4.10 -8.97 9.64
CA ASN A 75 4.16 -10.43 9.67
C ASN A 75 4.25 -11.03 8.27
N TRP A 76 3.48 -10.53 7.32
CA TRP A 76 3.57 -10.98 5.93
C TRP A 76 4.94 -10.66 5.34
N GLY A 77 5.40 -9.43 5.47
CA GLY A 77 6.72 -9.02 4.97
C GLY A 77 7.84 -9.85 5.60
N ALA A 78 7.82 -10.07 6.91
CA ALA A 78 8.80 -10.88 7.61
C ALA A 78 8.76 -12.35 7.16
N SER A 79 7.56 -12.91 6.93
CA SER A 79 7.40 -14.27 6.41
C SER A 79 8.01 -14.43 5.01
N TYR A 80 7.74 -13.50 4.08
CA TYR A 80 8.34 -13.53 2.75
C TYR A 80 9.87 -13.42 2.80
N LEU A 81 10.41 -12.52 3.62
CA LEU A 81 11.87 -12.37 3.75
C LEU A 81 12.52 -13.61 4.40
N THR A 82 11.84 -14.24 5.36
CA THR A 82 12.36 -15.40 6.07
C THR A 82 12.24 -16.69 5.26
N HIS A 83 11.05 -17.00 4.75
CA HIS A 83 10.82 -18.29 4.11
C HIS A 83 11.09 -18.27 2.61
N ASP A 84 10.61 -17.23 1.89
CA ASP A 84 10.75 -17.18 0.45
C ASP A 84 12.13 -16.72 -0.01
N LEU A 85 12.79 -15.85 0.78
CA LEU A 85 14.12 -15.35 0.43
C LEU A 85 15.22 -16.07 1.20
N TYR A 86 15.23 -16.01 2.54
CA TYR A 86 16.34 -16.55 3.33
C TYR A 86 16.41 -18.06 3.29
N GLU A 87 15.35 -18.77 3.65
CA GLU A 87 15.30 -20.23 3.68
C GLU A 87 15.48 -20.81 2.28
N ARG A 88 14.84 -20.22 1.26
CA ARG A 88 14.86 -20.79 -0.09
C ARG A 88 16.17 -20.55 -0.84
N PHE A 89 16.80 -19.38 -0.70
CA PHE A 89 17.95 -18.99 -1.53
C PHE A 89 19.26 -18.85 -0.76
N ILE A 90 19.22 -18.51 0.53
CA ILE A 90 20.42 -18.25 1.32
C ILE A 90 20.81 -19.47 2.14
N ARG A 91 19.86 -20.09 2.82
CA ARG A 91 20.12 -21.23 3.71
C ARG A 91 19.00 -22.27 3.73
N PRO A 92 18.94 -23.16 2.71
CA PRO A 92 17.86 -24.14 2.54
C PRO A 92 17.74 -25.16 3.68
N GLN A 93 18.76 -25.27 4.52
CA GLN A 93 18.79 -26.20 5.68
C GLN A 93 18.78 -25.47 7.01
N ALA A 94 18.25 -24.25 7.06
CA ALA A 94 18.16 -23.47 8.29
C ALA A 94 17.29 -24.19 9.32
N GLY A 95 17.78 -24.25 10.57
CA GLY A 95 17.02 -24.86 11.66
C GLY A 95 15.89 -23.95 12.16
N PRO A 96 14.88 -24.53 12.87
CA PRO A 96 13.72 -23.74 13.35
C PRO A 96 14.09 -22.53 14.23
N ARG A 97 15.14 -22.64 15.03
CA ARG A 97 15.63 -21.54 15.87
C ARG A 97 16.24 -20.40 15.06
N GLU A 98 16.96 -20.76 14.00
CA GLU A 98 17.55 -19.81 13.07
C GLU A 98 16.48 -19.05 12.30
N LEU A 99 15.48 -19.74 11.76
CA LEU A 99 14.35 -19.14 11.07
C LEU A 99 13.55 -18.19 11.99
N LEU A 100 13.39 -18.57 13.27
CA LEU A 100 12.76 -17.69 14.25
C LEU A 100 13.55 -16.39 14.45
N LEU A 101 14.87 -16.47 14.61
CA LEU A 101 15.73 -15.29 14.78
C LEU A 101 15.73 -14.40 13.53
N VAL A 102 15.81 -15.00 12.34
CA VAL A 102 15.70 -14.28 11.08
C VAL A 102 14.33 -13.59 10.97
N GLY A 103 13.24 -14.29 11.32
CA GLY A 103 11.90 -13.71 11.34
C GLY A 103 11.76 -12.52 12.29
N GLN A 104 12.33 -12.61 13.48
CA GLN A 104 12.37 -11.49 14.42
C GLN A 104 13.20 -10.31 13.90
N ALA A 105 14.39 -10.59 13.36
CA ALA A 105 15.26 -9.56 12.79
C ALA A 105 14.61 -8.84 11.61
N THR A 106 13.96 -9.58 10.70
CA THR A 106 13.23 -9.00 9.57
C THR A 106 12.01 -8.20 10.00
N THR A 107 11.30 -8.64 11.05
CA THR A 107 10.21 -7.89 11.67
C THR A 107 10.68 -6.52 12.17
N VAL A 108 11.78 -6.50 12.95
CA VAL A 108 12.39 -5.26 13.44
C VAL A 108 12.85 -4.38 12.28
N LEU A 109 13.51 -4.95 11.28
CA LEU A 109 13.95 -4.22 10.09
C LEU A 109 12.78 -3.54 9.38
N LEU A 110 11.68 -4.25 9.14
CA LEU A 110 10.50 -3.69 8.48
C LEU A 110 9.84 -2.58 9.30
N LEU A 111 9.77 -2.73 10.62
CA LEU A 111 9.27 -1.69 11.51
C LEU A 111 10.15 -0.43 11.46
N VAL A 112 11.47 -0.59 11.52
CA VAL A 112 12.41 0.54 11.42
C VAL A 112 12.26 1.24 10.07
N LEU A 113 12.21 0.51 8.96
CA LEU A 113 12.00 1.09 7.63
C LEU A 113 10.65 1.82 7.53
N GLY A 114 9.59 1.27 8.14
CA GLY A 114 8.29 1.92 8.21
C GLY A 114 8.34 3.24 8.97
N VAL A 115 8.98 3.25 10.15
CA VAL A 115 9.18 4.47 10.96
C VAL A 115 10.01 5.50 10.22
N MET A 116 11.12 5.10 9.59
CA MET A 116 11.96 6.00 8.79
C MET A 116 11.17 6.62 7.63
N THR A 117 10.36 5.81 6.93
CA THR A 117 9.48 6.31 5.87
C THR A 117 8.48 7.33 6.40
N ALA A 118 7.87 7.06 7.55
CA ALA A 118 6.90 7.98 8.18
C ALA A 118 7.56 9.31 8.59
N LEU A 119 8.79 9.28 9.11
CA LEU A 119 9.53 10.49 9.53
C LEU A 119 9.96 11.37 8.35
N VAL A 120 10.26 10.76 7.20
CA VAL A 120 10.70 11.48 5.99
C VAL A 120 9.51 11.97 5.16
N SER A 121 8.33 11.41 5.35
CA SER A 121 7.14 11.73 4.55
C SER A 121 6.47 13.00 5.04
N ASN A 122 6.17 13.92 4.12
CA ASN A 122 5.53 15.19 4.43
C ASN A 122 3.98 15.08 4.51
N SER A 123 3.39 14.07 3.89
CA SER A 123 1.94 13.82 3.93
C SER A 123 1.62 12.36 3.61
N ILE A 124 0.48 11.88 4.10
CA ILE A 124 -0.07 10.55 3.80
C ILE A 124 -0.35 10.44 2.30
N GLY A 125 -0.89 11.51 1.70
CA GLY A 125 -1.20 11.54 0.26
C GLY A 125 0.04 11.37 -0.64
N SER A 126 1.21 11.86 -0.22
CA SER A 126 2.45 11.67 -0.98
C SER A 126 2.93 10.21 -0.98
N VAL A 127 2.86 9.55 0.17
CA VAL A 127 3.18 8.12 0.31
C VAL A 127 2.22 7.27 -0.50
N PHE A 128 0.93 7.58 -0.43
CA PHE A 128 -0.10 6.86 -1.18
C PHE A 128 0.12 6.96 -2.69
N ARG A 129 0.43 8.16 -3.18
CA ARG A 129 0.78 8.38 -4.61
C ARG A 129 2.01 7.62 -5.03
N LEU A 130 3.03 7.52 -4.18
CA LEU A 130 4.23 6.73 -4.45
C LEU A 130 3.89 5.23 -4.57
N VAL A 131 3.11 4.69 -3.64
CA VAL A 131 2.69 3.28 -3.64
C VAL A 131 1.87 2.95 -4.91
N ILE A 132 0.92 3.82 -5.28
CA ILE A 132 0.14 3.64 -6.52
C ILE A 132 1.06 3.72 -7.75
N ALA A 133 1.99 4.66 -7.77
CA ALA A 133 2.94 4.81 -8.87
C ALA A 133 3.78 3.54 -9.08
N ILE A 134 4.35 2.98 -8.00
CA ILE A 134 5.09 1.72 -8.03
C ILE A 134 4.18 0.57 -8.51
N GLY A 135 2.94 0.51 -8.02
CA GLY A 135 1.96 -0.52 -8.36
C GLY A 135 1.39 -0.44 -9.78
N SER A 136 1.50 0.71 -10.45
CA SER A 136 0.93 0.90 -11.79
C SER A 136 1.62 0.04 -12.87
N GLY A 137 2.92 -0.21 -12.74
CA GLY A 137 3.67 -1.09 -13.63
C GLY A 137 3.18 -2.53 -13.59
N PRO A 138 3.24 -3.21 -12.44
CA PRO A 138 2.76 -4.59 -12.32
C PRO A 138 1.24 -4.73 -12.41
N GLY A 139 0.47 -3.69 -12.11
CA GLY A 139 -0.98 -3.75 -12.12
C GLY A 139 -1.57 -4.26 -13.43
N VAL A 140 -1.02 -3.81 -14.56
CA VAL A 140 -1.49 -4.23 -15.89
C VAL A 140 -1.21 -5.71 -16.15
N VAL A 141 0.00 -6.19 -15.88
CA VAL A 141 0.36 -7.60 -16.10
C VAL A 141 -0.42 -8.54 -15.20
N LEU A 142 -0.67 -8.15 -13.95
CA LEU A 142 -1.46 -8.93 -13.00
C LEU A 142 -2.94 -9.08 -13.43
N VAL A 143 -3.50 -8.07 -14.08
CA VAL A 143 -4.84 -8.16 -14.67
C VAL A 143 -4.81 -9.03 -15.94
N LEU A 144 -3.84 -8.79 -16.83
CA LEU A 144 -3.74 -9.50 -18.11
C LEU A 144 -3.47 -10.99 -17.93
N ARG A 145 -2.80 -11.45 -16.86
CA ARG A 145 -2.58 -12.88 -16.62
C ARG A 145 -3.88 -13.70 -16.54
N TRP A 146 -5.02 -13.08 -16.26
CA TRP A 146 -6.31 -13.75 -16.23
C TRP A 146 -6.92 -13.95 -17.62
N PHE A 147 -6.46 -13.15 -18.61
CA PHE A 147 -7.02 -13.12 -19.95
C PHE A 147 -6.02 -13.52 -21.03
N TRP A 148 -4.72 -13.48 -20.72
CA TRP A 148 -3.66 -13.72 -21.70
C TRP A 148 -2.74 -14.85 -21.26
N TRP A 149 -2.87 -15.99 -21.88
CA TRP A 149 -2.17 -17.24 -21.57
C TRP A 149 -0.64 -17.17 -21.69
N ARG A 150 -0.09 -16.20 -22.40
CA ARG A 150 1.36 -16.04 -22.55
C ARG A 150 2.04 -15.37 -21.36
N VAL A 151 1.30 -14.69 -20.50
CA VAL A 151 1.87 -14.06 -19.31
C VAL A 151 2.44 -15.13 -18.37
N ASN A 152 3.74 -15.03 -18.10
CA ASN A 152 4.49 -15.95 -17.26
C ASN A 152 5.07 -15.26 -16.01
N ALA A 153 5.65 -16.04 -15.09
CA ALA A 153 6.23 -15.51 -13.86
C ALA A 153 7.38 -14.51 -14.10
N ALA A 154 8.16 -14.70 -15.17
CA ALA A 154 9.24 -13.77 -15.51
C ALA A 154 8.71 -12.40 -15.96
N ALA A 155 7.59 -12.37 -16.69
CA ALA A 155 6.91 -11.13 -17.04
C ALA A 155 6.37 -10.40 -15.81
N GLU A 156 5.76 -11.12 -14.85
CA GLU A 156 5.29 -10.52 -13.58
C GLU A 156 6.44 -9.93 -12.77
N LEU A 157 7.53 -10.68 -12.58
CA LEU A 157 8.71 -10.22 -11.84
C LEU A 157 9.38 -9.01 -12.51
N SER A 158 9.52 -9.04 -13.84
CA SER A 158 10.11 -7.93 -14.59
C SER A 158 9.25 -6.67 -14.50
N ALA A 159 7.92 -6.80 -14.54
CA ALA A 159 7.00 -5.68 -14.33
C ALA A 159 7.08 -5.10 -12.93
N MET A 160 7.19 -5.96 -11.90
CA MET A 160 7.33 -5.53 -10.50
C MET A 160 8.65 -4.77 -10.28
N LEU A 161 9.77 -5.33 -10.74
CA LEU A 161 11.08 -4.69 -10.63
C LEU A 161 11.15 -3.37 -11.40
N CYS A 162 10.67 -3.37 -12.64
CA CYS A 162 10.64 -2.18 -13.47
C CYS A 162 9.72 -1.11 -12.88
N GLY A 163 8.50 -1.47 -12.46
CA GLY A 163 7.55 -0.55 -11.83
C GLY A 163 8.11 0.07 -10.55
N PHE A 164 8.79 -0.72 -9.72
CA PHE A 164 9.47 -0.22 -8.53
C PHE A 164 10.60 0.76 -8.89
N LEU A 165 11.53 0.35 -9.74
CA LEU A 165 12.68 1.18 -10.12
C LEU A 165 12.26 2.50 -10.79
N VAL A 166 11.40 2.42 -11.80
CA VAL A 166 10.94 3.61 -12.53
C VAL A 166 10.05 4.48 -11.63
N GLY A 167 9.20 3.87 -10.79
CA GLY A 167 8.37 4.57 -9.82
C GLY A 167 9.18 5.37 -8.80
N VAL A 168 10.22 4.78 -8.24
CA VAL A 168 11.15 5.44 -7.31
C VAL A 168 11.96 6.53 -8.03
N LEU A 169 12.55 6.22 -9.17
CA LEU A 169 13.33 7.17 -9.95
C LEU A 169 12.54 8.42 -10.33
N THR A 170 11.34 8.24 -10.87
CA THR A 170 10.48 9.36 -11.30
C THR A 170 9.84 10.14 -10.16
N SER A 171 9.83 9.58 -8.94
CA SER A 171 9.24 10.22 -7.76
C SER A 171 10.25 10.96 -6.90
N ILE A 172 11.47 10.44 -6.79
CA ILE A 172 12.48 10.91 -5.81
C ILE A 172 13.65 11.60 -6.50
N THR A 173 14.08 11.12 -7.68
CA THR A 173 15.30 11.61 -8.32
C THR A 173 15.05 12.93 -9.04
N PRO A 174 15.78 14.01 -8.72
CA PRO A 174 15.56 15.34 -9.31
C PRO A 174 15.76 15.38 -10.83
N LEU A 175 16.64 14.52 -11.36
CA LEU A 175 17.02 14.47 -12.80
C LEU A 175 15.90 13.93 -13.71
N VAL A 176 15.00 13.08 -13.18
CA VAL A 176 13.95 12.38 -13.95
C VAL A 176 12.58 12.59 -13.28
N ARG A 177 12.48 13.56 -12.40
CA ARG A 177 11.26 13.85 -11.67
C ARG A 177 10.14 14.28 -12.63
N ILE A 178 9.03 13.58 -12.58
CA ILE A 178 7.83 13.93 -13.32
C ILE A 178 6.81 14.45 -12.33
N ASP A 179 6.54 15.76 -12.37
CA ASP A 179 5.65 16.41 -11.40
C ASP A 179 4.17 16.12 -11.70
N ASP A 180 3.80 15.98 -12.98
CA ASP A 180 2.45 15.55 -13.33
C ASP A 180 2.24 14.08 -12.99
N TYR A 181 1.26 13.84 -12.10
CA TYR A 181 0.98 12.50 -11.59
C TYR A 181 0.45 11.56 -12.69
N GLY A 182 -0.39 12.06 -13.60
CA GLY A 182 -0.95 11.26 -14.69
C GLY A 182 0.13 10.83 -15.69
N VAL A 183 0.99 11.77 -16.08
CA VAL A 183 2.13 11.50 -16.97
C VAL A 183 3.10 10.49 -16.32
N ARG A 184 3.37 10.64 -15.02
CA ARG A 184 4.21 9.71 -14.27
C ARG A 184 3.67 8.28 -14.30
N LEU A 185 2.37 8.10 -14.02
CA LEU A 185 1.73 6.78 -14.10
C LEU A 185 1.81 6.19 -15.52
N ALA A 186 1.56 7.00 -16.56
CA ALA A 186 1.64 6.57 -17.94
C ALA A 186 3.06 6.12 -18.31
N VAL A 187 4.09 6.87 -17.90
CA VAL A 187 5.50 6.51 -18.12
C VAL A 187 5.86 5.21 -17.43
N ILE A 188 5.54 5.07 -16.14
CA ILE A 188 5.84 3.85 -15.37
C ILE A 188 5.15 2.64 -16.01
N THR A 189 3.87 2.77 -16.35
CA THR A 189 3.10 1.69 -16.96
C THR A 189 3.64 1.35 -18.34
N GLY A 190 3.94 2.35 -19.16
CA GLY A 190 4.45 2.16 -20.53
C GLY A 190 5.84 1.51 -20.53
N VAL A 191 6.78 2.01 -19.74
CA VAL A 191 8.13 1.42 -19.62
C VAL A 191 8.05 -0.01 -19.08
N SER A 192 7.26 -0.23 -18.03
CA SER A 192 7.04 -1.58 -17.50
C SER A 192 6.43 -2.51 -18.54
N ALA A 193 5.47 -2.01 -19.36
CA ALA A 193 4.85 -2.80 -20.41
C ALA A 193 5.86 -3.24 -21.47
N VAL A 194 6.74 -2.36 -21.91
CA VAL A 194 7.81 -2.71 -22.87
C VAL A 194 8.73 -3.78 -22.28
N VAL A 195 9.12 -3.64 -21.01
CA VAL A 195 10.03 -4.59 -20.34
C VAL A 195 9.38 -5.96 -20.20
N TRP A 196 8.18 -6.06 -19.62
CA TRP A 196 7.57 -7.38 -19.42
C TRP A 196 7.12 -8.04 -20.72
N LEU A 197 6.74 -7.27 -21.76
CA LEU A 197 6.47 -7.82 -23.10
C LEU A 197 7.72 -8.40 -23.75
N SER A 198 8.90 -7.81 -23.53
CA SER A 198 10.15 -8.32 -24.06
C SER A 198 10.65 -9.60 -23.39
N VAL A 199 10.20 -9.86 -22.14
CA VAL A 199 10.57 -11.04 -21.36
C VAL A 199 9.54 -12.19 -21.50
N MET A 200 8.38 -11.92 -22.06
CA MET A 200 7.28 -12.85 -22.27
C MET A 200 7.52 -13.79 -23.45
#